data_532bf0f3082ce83899d1d9e6c9414ca5
#
_entry.id   532bf0f3082ce83899d1d9e6c9414ca5
#
_cell.length_a   1.000
_cell.length_b   1.000
_cell.length_c   1.000
_cell.angle_alpha   90.00
_cell.angle_beta   90.00
_cell.angle_gamma   90.00
#
_symmetry.space_group_name_H-M   'P 1'
#
loop_
_entity.id
_entity.type
_entity.pdbx_description
1 polymer ?
#
loop_
_entity_poly.entity_id
_entity_poly.type
_entity_poly.pdbx_seq_one_letter_code
_entity_poly.pdbx_strand_id
1 'polypeptide(L)'
;LDVVKERGKLMCGSNTGLAGFGAPNDSGVWEGIDVDVCRAVAAAVFGDASKVEYVPTTSKVRFTVLQSGEIDMLSRNTTWTLSRDVDLGLEFVGVNYYDGQGFMVRKDLGVSSASELDGASVCIQVGTTTEMNLADFFKANGMSYESVPVETNSEADAAYLAGRCDIYTTDASGLYAS
;
A
#
# COMPACT_ATOMS: atom_id res chain seq x y z
N LEU A 1 16.19 -4.34 19.49
CA LEU A 1 15.92 -3.06 20.14
C LEU A 1 17.23 -2.32 20.48
N ASP A 2 18.27 -3.04 20.92
CA ASP A 2 19.57 -2.43 21.29
C ASP A 2 20.23 -1.74 20.09
N VAL A 3 20.27 -2.39 18.92
CA VAL A 3 20.75 -1.79 17.66
C VAL A 3 20.02 -0.48 17.31
N VAL A 4 18.69 -0.46 17.49
CA VAL A 4 17.86 0.73 17.23
C VAL A 4 18.25 1.86 18.20
N LYS A 5 18.42 1.54 19.48
CA LYS A 5 18.82 2.50 20.51
C LYS A 5 20.23 3.04 20.30
N GLU A 6 21.19 2.18 19.93
CA GLU A 6 22.57 2.57 19.63
C GLU A 6 22.63 3.50 18.40
N ARG A 7 21.83 3.23 17.38
CA ARG A 7 21.71 4.10 16.20
C ARG A 7 21.06 5.46 16.50
N GLY A 8 20.25 5.54 17.57
CA GLY A 8 19.61 6.78 18.01
C GLY A 8 18.40 7.22 17.18
N LYS A 9 17.91 6.38 16.27
CA LYS A 9 16.72 6.62 15.43
C LYS A 9 16.07 5.32 14.98
N LEU A 10 14.77 5.38 14.72
CA LEU A 10 13.96 4.31 14.14
C LEU A 10 13.98 4.41 12.61
N MET A 11 14.29 3.33 11.91
CA MET A 11 14.17 3.23 10.45
C MET A 11 12.78 2.68 10.13
N CYS A 12 11.91 3.53 9.57
CA CYS A 12 10.51 3.15 9.29
C CYS A 12 10.21 3.18 7.80
N GLY A 13 9.85 2.03 7.24
CA GLY A 13 9.36 1.93 5.87
C GLY A 13 7.94 2.47 5.73
N SER A 14 7.71 3.37 4.77
CA SER A 14 6.38 3.95 4.53
C SER A 14 6.12 4.19 3.05
N ASN A 15 4.84 4.46 2.71
CA ASN A 15 4.41 4.83 1.36
C ASN A 15 4.81 6.29 1.06
N THR A 16 4.96 6.63 -0.22
CA THR A 16 5.35 7.97 -0.66
C THR A 16 4.25 8.74 -1.39
N GLY A 17 3.09 8.12 -1.62
CA GLY A 17 2.06 8.72 -2.47
C GLY A 17 0.65 8.31 -2.10
N LEU A 18 0.37 8.00 -0.83
CA LEU A 18 -0.98 7.71 -0.37
C LEU A 18 -1.40 8.76 0.66
N ALA A 19 -2.15 9.76 0.20
CA ALA A 19 -2.60 10.86 1.05
C ALA A 19 -3.41 10.35 2.26
N GLY A 20 -3.17 10.93 3.44
CA GLY A 20 -3.77 10.50 4.70
C GLY A 20 -3.14 9.26 5.35
N PHE A 21 -2.40 8.45 4.61
CA PHE A 21 -1.69 7.27 5.12
C PHE A 21 -0.19 7.49 5.24
N GLY A 22 0.49 7.72 4.13
CA GLY A 22 1.93 7.98 4.13
C GLY A 22 2.35 8.70 2.86
N ALA A 23 2.73 9.95 2.99
CA ALA A 23 3.28 10.75 1.91
C ALA A 23 4.08 11.93 2.49
N PRO A 24 5.18 12.35 1.86
CA PRO A 24 5.75 13.65 2.13
C PRO A 24 4.87 14.75 1.55
N ASN A 25 4.66 15.83 2.30
CA ASN A 25 4.02 17.03 1.78
C ASN A 25 4.99 17.86 0.91
N ASP A 26 4.52 18.99 0.38
CA ASP A 26 5.32 19.87 -0.51
C ASP A 26 6.61 20.40 0.15
N SER A 27 6.67 20.41 1.47
CA SER A 27 7.87 20.78 2.25
C SER A 27 8.77 19.58 2.57
N GLY A 28 8.44 18.39 2.11
CA GLY A 28 9.18 17.16 2.37
C GLY A 28 8.90 16.56 3.76
N VAL A 29 7.92 17.08 4.49
CA VAL A 29 7.51 16.55 5.81
C VAL A 29 6.56 15.38 5.59
N TRP A 30 6.88 14.24 6.20
CA TRP A 30 6.05 13.04 6.14
C TRP A 30 4.79 13.20 6.98
N GLU A 31 3.64 12.81 6.43
CA GLU A 31 2.32 12.94 7.04
C GLU A 31 1.45 11.71 6.80
N GLY A 32 0.50 11.46 7.71
CA GLY A 32 -0.49 10.39 7.61
C GLY A 32 -0.46 9.40 8.77
N ILE A 33 -1.50 8.57 8.86
CA ILE A 33 -1.68 7.61 9.97
C ILE A 33 -0.53 6.62 10.10
N ASP A 34 0.01 6.14 8.99
CA ASP A 34 1.15 5.22 8.97
C ASP A 34 2.42 5.89 9.51
N VAL A 35 2.60 7.16 9.16
CA VAL A 35 3.71 8.00 9.63
C VAL A 35 3.59 8.27 11.13
N ASP A 36 2.38 8.51 11.63
CA ASP A 36 2.14 8.76 13.06
C ASP A 36 2.37 7.51 13.91
N VAL A 37 2.11 6.32 13.39
CA VAL A 37 2.50 5.06 14.05
C VAL A 37 4.01 4.97 14.22
N CYS A 38 4.81 5.32 13.19
CA CYS A 38 6.28 5.37 13.32
C CYS A 38 6.73 6.36 14.40
N ARG A 39 6.12 7.55 14.44
CA ARG A 39 6.38 8.57 15.46
C ARG A 39 6.04 8.09 16.87
N ALA A 40 4.91 7.38 17.02
CA ALA A 40 4.51 6.82 18.30
C ALA A 40 5.50 5.77 18.81
N VAL A 41 5.99 4.90 17.93
CA VAL A 41 7.03 3.91 18.27
C VAL A 41 8.34 4.60 18.65
N ALA A 42 8.77 5.61 17.89
CA ALA A 42 9.98 6.39 18.22
C ALA A 42 9.85 7.09 19.56
N ALA A 43 8.69 7.69 19.85
CA ALA A 43 8.42 8.30 21.16
C ALA A 43 8.50 7.27 22.30
N ALA A 44 7.98 6.06 22.09
CA ALA A 44 8.04 4.98 23.08
C ALA A 44 9.48 4.47 23.32
N VAL A 45 10.31 4.42 22.28
CA VAL A 45 11.70 3.90 22.36
C VAL A 45 12.67 4.94 22.89
N PHE A 46 12.54 6.20 22.45
CA PHE A 46 13.52 7.26 22.67
C PHE A 46 13.01 8.40 23.56
N GLY A 47 11.71 8.44 23.87
CA GLY A 47 11.07 9.61 24.50
C GLY A 47 10.92 10.80 23.54
N ASP A 48 11.14 10.60 22.23
CA ASP A 48 11.18 11.65 21.22
C ASP A 48 10.59 11.13 19.89
N ALA A 49 9.44 11.67 19.49
CA ALA A 49 8.74 11.28 18.25
C ALA A 49 9.50 11.70 16.98
N SER A 50 10.47 12.61 17.07
CA SER A 50 11.28 13.05 15.92
C SER A 50 12.40 12.08 15.55
N LYS A 51 12.67 11.08 16.38
CA LYS A 51 13.72 10.06 16.18
C LYS A 51 13.32 8.98 15.17
N VAL A 52 12.78 9.41 14.04
CA VAL A 52 12.38 8.53 12.91
C VAL A 52 13.13 8.96 11.65
N GLU A 53 13.62 7.98 10.92
CA GLU A 53 14.02 8.13 9.52
C GLU A 53 13.05 7.32 8.66
N TYR A 54 12.41 7.97 7.70
CA TYR A 54 11.47 7.33 6.79
C TYR A 54 12.20 6.80 5.57
N VAL A 55 11.97 5.53 5.27
CA VAL A 55 12.51 4.84 4.09
C VAL A 55 11.36 4.62 3.10
N PRO A 56 11.42 5.24 1.91
CA PRO A 56 10.43 5.02 0.87
C PRO A 56 10.37 3.56 0.44
N THR A 57 9.19 2.96 0.43
CA THR A 57 9.00 1.58 -0.03
C THR A 57 7.83 1.46 -1.00
N THR A 58 7.99 0.69 -2.06
CA THR A 58 6.88 0.27 -2.93
C THR A 58 6.20 -0.97 -2.37
N SER A 59 5.01 -1.30 -2.88
CA SER A 59 4.31 -2.54 -2.50
C SER A 59 5.11 -3.79 -2.83
N LYS A 60 5.93 -3.73 -3.89
CA LYS A 60 6.76 -4.83 -4.37
C LYS A 60 7.95 -5.14 -3.46
N VAL A 61 8.63 -4.10 -2.95
CA VAL A 61 9.92 -4.28 -2.24
C VAL A 61 9.82 -4.20 -0.71
N ARG A 62 8.70 -3.73 -0.15
CA ARG A 62 8.54 -3.46 1.29
C ARG A 62 8.93 -4.62 2.20
N PHE A 63 8.60 -5.84 1.83
CA PHE A 63 8.91 -7.03 2.65
C PHE A 63 10.38 -7.40 2.59
N THR A 64 11.00 -7.31 1.42
CA THR A 64 12.44 -7.57 1.26
C THR A 64 13.28 -6.55 2.03
N VAL A 65 12.89 -5.28 2.01
CA VAL A 65 13.54 -4.21 2.76
C VAL A 65 13.43 -4.43 4.28
N LEU A 66 12.27 -4.93 4.76
CA LEU A 66 12.10 -5.30 6.16
C LEU A 66 12.94 -6.54 6.54
N GLN A 67 12.91 -7.58 5.71
CA GLN A 67 13.64 -8.83 5.95
C GLN A 67 15.16 -8.64 5.92
N SER A 68 15.67 -7.70 5.12
CA SER A 68 17.10 -7.37 5.07
C SER A 68 17.59 -6.58 6.29
N GLY A 69 16.67 -6.04 7.10
CA GLY A 69 17.01 -5.18 8.23
C GLY A 69 17.38 -3.75 7.83
N GLU A 70 17.11 -3.34 6.60
CA GLU A 70 17.26 -1.94 6.16
C GLU A 70 16.28 -1.02 6.91
N ILE A 71 15.10 -1.54 7.26
CA ILE A 71 14.14 -0.90 8.14
C ILE A 71 13.88 -1.77 9.38
N ASP A 72 13.55 -1.13 10.50
CA ASP A 72 13.22 -1.79 11.76
C ASP A 72 11.75 -2.18 11.83
N MET A 73 10.92 -1.40 11.18
CA MET A 73 9.48 -1.62 11.06
C MET A 73 8.94 -1.11 9.73
N LEU A 74 7.85 -1.71 9.32
CA LEU A 74 7.06 -1.28 8.18
C LEU A 74 5.71 -0.76 8.68
N SER A 75 5.43 0.51 8.47
CA SER A 75 4.12 1.11 8.71
C SER A 75 3.63 1.75 7.43
N ARG A 76 2.69 1.06 6.78
CA ARG A 76 2.06 1.49 5.54
C ARG A 76 0.80 0.65 5.28
N ASN A 77 0.04 1.00 4.23
CA ASN A 77 -1.13 0.26 3.76
C ASN A 77 -0.78 -1.19 3.37
N THR A 78 -0.53 -2.03 4.39
CA THR A 78 -0.09 -3.42 4.24
C THR A 78 -1.10 -4.36 4.88
N THR A 79 -1.84 -5.08 4.06
CA THR A 79 -2.84 -6.03 4.53
C THR A 79 -2.20 -7.17 5.33
N TRP A 80 -2.70 -7.41 6.54
CA TRP A 80 -2.35 -8.60 7.32
C TRP A 80 -3.02 -9.83 6.70
N THR A 81 -2.22 -10.75 6.23
CA THR A 81 -2.68 -12.05 5.72
C THR A 81 -1.88 -13.16 6.38
N LEU A 82 -2.48 -14.35 6.47
CA LEU A 82 -1.82 -15.53 7.03
C LEU A 82 -0.53 -15.87 6.27
N SER A 83 -0.56 -15.77 4.93
CA SER A 83 0.63 -16.05 4.10
C SER A 83 1.76 -15.05 4.35
N ARG A 84 1.45 -13.77 4.53
CA ARG A 84 2.48 -12.75 4.84
C ARG A 84 3.07 -12.94 6.23
N ASP A 85 2.25 -13.31 7.19
CA ASP A 85 2.67 -13.55 8.58
C ASP A 85 3.50 -14.85 8.69
N VAL A 86 3.00 -15.95 8.15
CA VAL A 86 3.60 -17.28 8.31
C VAL A 86 4.68 -17.55 7.25
N ASP A 87 4.34 -17.38 5.96
CA ASP A 87 5.23 -17.82 4.87
C ASP A 87 6.41 -16.88 4.66
N LEU A 88 6.22 -15.57 4.90
CA LEU A 88 7.28 -14.58 4.79
C LEU A 88 8.07 -14.38 6.10
N GLY A 89 7.64 -15.02 7.20
CA GLY A 89 8.28 -14.86 8.50
C GLY A 89 8.23 -13.43 9.04
N LEU A 90 7.14 -12.71 8.73
CA LEU A 90 6.88 -11.38 9.22
C LEU A 90 6.01 -11.46 10.47
N GLU A 91 6.13 -10.48 11.35
CA GLU A 91 5.26 -10.35 12.52
C GLU A 91 4.41 -9.10 12.40
N PHE A 92 3.09 -9.28 12.30
CA PHE A 92 2.13 -8.19 12.34
C PHE A 92 1.78 -7.87 13.78
N VAL A 93 2.13 -6.68 14.24
CA VAL A 93 2.00 -6.29 15.65
C VAL A 93 0.74 -5.48 15.96
N GLY A 94 0.00 -5.07 14.93
CA GLY A 94 -1.24 -4.30 15.11
C GLY A 94 -1.90 -3.91 13.79
N VAL A 95 -3.16 -3.52 13.90
CA VAL A 95 -3.97 -2.98 12.81
C VAL A 95 -4.28 -1.52 13.13
N ASN A 96 -3.87 -0.60 12.27
CA ASN A 96 -4.13 0.83 12.42
C ASN A 96 -5.34 1.31 11.60
N TYR A 97 -5.77 0.52 10.60
CA TYR A 97 -6.90 0.85 9.74
C TYR A 97 -7.58 -0.42 9.20
N TYR A 98 -8.90 -0.43 9.14
CA TYR A 98 -9.69 -1.49 8.50
C TYR A 98 -10.19 -1.00 7.15
N ASP A 99 -9.90 -1.75 6.10
CA ASP A 99 -10.19 -1.39 4.72
C ASP A 99 -10.81 -2.55 3.93
N GLY A 100 -11.10 -2.31 2.69
CA GLY A 100 -11.56 -3.29 1.71
C GLY A 100 -11.08 -2.93 0.32
N GLN A 101 -11.18 -3.85 -0.63
CA GLN A 101 -10.88 -3.59 -2.03
C GLN A 101 -12.06 -2.98 -2.74
N GLY A 102 -11.80 -1.97 -3.59
CA GLY A 102 -12.78 -1.34 -4.45
C GLY A 102 -12.38 -1.35 -5.93
N PHE A 103 -13.32 -0.95 -6.78
CA PHE A 103 -13.10 -0.71 -8.21
C PHE A 103 -13.52 0.72 -8.54
N MET A 104 -12.63 1.48 -9.12
CA MET A 104 -12.92 2.80 -9.68
C MET A 104 -13.10 2.65 -11.19
N VAL A 105 -14.27 3.10 -11.68
CA VAL A 105 -14.65 3.06 -13.08
C VAL A 105 -15.17 4.41 -13.54
N ARG A 106 -15.01 4.72 -14.83
CA ARG A 106 -15.65 5.92 -15.39
C ARG A 106 -17.16 5.75 -15.44
N LYS A 107 -17.89 6.83 -15.20
CA LYS A 107 -19.36 6.81 -15.19
C LYS A 107 -19.94 6.44 -16.56
N ASP A 108 -19.27 6.81 -17.63
CA ASP A 108 -19.66 6.50 -19.00
C ASP A 108 -19.51 5.02 -19.39
N LEU A 109 -18.75 4.25 -18.60
CA LEU A 109 -18.69 2.78 -18.76
C LEU A 109 -20.04 2.11 -18.43
N GLY A 110 -20.89 2.76 -17.63
CA GLY A 110 -22.27 2.34 -17.38
C GLY A 110 -22.42 1.06 -16.55
N VAL A 111 -21.34 0.58 -15.92
CA VAL A 111 -21.31 -0.61 -15.06
C VAL A 111 -21.63 -0.27 -13.61
N SER A 112 -22.27 -1.17 -12.90
CA SER A 112 -22.66 -1.02 -11.50
C SER A 112 -22.11 -2.13 -10.59
N SER A 113 -21.52 -3.17 -11.18
CA SER A 113 -21.00 -4.33 -10.48
C SER A 113 -19.68 -4.80 -11.07
N ALA A 114 -18.79 -5.33 -10.23
CA ALA A 114 -17.55 -5.93 -10.68
C ALA A 114 -17.75 -7.14 -11.62
N SER A 115 -18.91 -7.80 -11.56
CA SER A 115 -19.27 -8.90 -12.46
C SER A 115 -19.55 -8.48 -13.92
N GLU A 116 -19.64 -7.17 -14.18
CA GLU A 116 -19.87 -6.60 -15.51
C GLU A 116 -18.55 -6.16 -16.19
N LEU A 117 -17.41 -6.45 -15.57
CA LEU A 117 -16.09 -5.97 -16.00
C LEU A 117 -15.30 -6.98 -16.85
N ASP A 118 -15.96 -7.99 -17.44
CA ASP A 118 -15.29 -8.98 -18.29
C ASP A 118 -14.60 -8.32 -19.49
N GLY A 119 -13.34 -8.68 -19.72
CA GLY A 119 -12.52 -8.17 -20.82
C GLY A 119 -11.93 -6.78 -20.61
N ALA A 120 -12.18 -6.13 -19.46
CA ALA A 120 -11.68 -4.77 -19.20
C ALA A 120 -10.18 -4.73 -18.96
N SER A 121 -9.55 -3.59 -19.30
CA SER A 121 -8.17 -3.28 -18.90
C SER A 121 -8.15 -2.70 -17.49
N VAL A 122 -7.25 -3.24 -16.63
CA VAL A 122 -7.22 -2.93 -15.19
C VAL A 122 -5.86 -2.43 -14.75
N CYS A 123 -5.78 -1.18 -14.29
CA CYS A 123 -4.62 -0.68 -13.59
C CYS A 123 -4.53 -1.33 -12.21
N ILE A 124 -3.41 -1.98 -11.91
CA ILE A 124 -3.19 -2.73 -10.67
C ILE A 124 -1.75 -2.58 -10.16
N GLN A 125 -1.61 -2.37 -8.87
CA GLN A 125 -0.30 -2.31 -8.24
C GLN A 125 0.26 -3.72 -7.99
N VAL A 126 1.47 -3.96 -8.49
CA VAL A 126 2.16 -5.25 -8.30
C VAL A 126 2.55 -5.49 -6.83
N GLY A 127 2.53 -6.75 -6.40
CA GLY A 127 2.90 -7.16 -5.05
C GLY A 127 1.85 -6.85 -3.98
N THR A 128 0.59 -6.69 -4.38
CA THR A 128 -0.53 -6.37 -3.49
C THR A 128 -1.48 -7.56 -3.33
N THR A 129 -2.27 -7.54 -2.25
CA THR A 129 -3.40 -8.47 -2.09
C THR A 129 -4.48 -8.18 -3.12
N THR A 130 -4.64 -6.92 -3.52
CA THR A 130 -5.63 -6.51 -4.51
C THR A 130 -5.34 -7.07 -5.90
N GLU A 131 -4.06 -7.25 -6.26
CA GLU A 131 -3.65 -7.96 -7.48
C GLU A 131 -4.06 -9.44 -7.45
N MET A 132 -3.80 -10.14 -6.34
CA MET A 132 -4.19 -11.54 -6.18
C MET A 132 -5.71 -11.71 -6.16
N ASN A 133 -6.41 -10.89 -5.39
CA ASN A 133 -7.87 -10.93 -5.29
C ASN A 133 -8.55 -10.64 -6.64
N LEU A 134 -7.99 -9.72 -7.44
CA LEU A 134 -8.48 -9.44 -8.79
C LEU A 134 -8.41 -10.71 -9.66
N ALA A 135 -7.25 -11.36 -9.69
CA ALA A 135 -7.05 -12.57 -10.47
C ALA A 135 -8.01 -13.70 -10.02
N ASP A 136 -8.14 -13.90 -8.71
CA ASP A 136 -9.02 -14.92 -8.15
C ASP A 136 -10.50 -14.62 -8.43
N PHE A 137 -10.93 -13.37 -8.29
CA PHE A 137 -12.31 -12.96 -8.56
C PHE A 137 -12.69 -13.18 -10.03
N PHE A 138 -11.85 -12.72 -10.96
CA PHE A 138 -12.12 -12.86 -12.39
C PHE A 138 -12.14 -14.32 -12.80
N LYS A 139 -11.16 -15.11 -12.34
CA LYS A 139 -11.10 -16.56 -12.58
C LYS A 139 -12.34 -17.30 -12.03
N ALA A 140 -12.74 -16.99 -10.80
CA ALA A 140 -13.90 -17.63 -10.17
C ALA A 140 -15.22 -17.34 -10.89
N ASN A 141 -15.32 -16.19 -11.57
CA ASN A 141 -16.50 -15.78 -12.35
C ASN A 141 -16.38 -16.11 -13.85
N GLY A 142 -15.32 -16.81 -14.28
CA GLY A 142 -15.11 -17.13 -15.69
C GLY A 142 -14.83 -15.91 -16.57
N MET A 143 -14.34 -14.83 -15.96
CA MET A 143 -14.05 -13.56 -16.60
C MET A 143 -12.57 -13.45 -16.94
N SER A 144 -12.25 -12.59 -17.90
CA SER A 144 -10.90 -12.22 -18.31
C SER A 144 -10.66 -10.73 -18.07
N TYR A 145 -9.39 -10.32 -17.96
CA TYR A 145 -8.99 -8.91 -17.93
C TYR A 145 -7.61 -8.72 -18.55
N GLU A 146 -7.33 -7.50 -18.99
CA GLU A 146 -5.99 -7.08 -19.41
C GLU A 146 -5.31 -6.34 -18.26
N SER A 147 -4.19 -6.89 -17.75
CA SER A 147 -3.46 -6.25 -16.67
C SER A 147 -2.59 -5.09 -17.16
N VAL A 148 -2.74 -3.93 -16.53
CA VAL A 148 -1.87 -2.76 -16.69
C VAL A 148 -1.11 -2.56 -15.37
N PRO A 149 0.03 -3.26 -15.19
CA PRO A 149 0.76 -3.24 -13.92
C PRO A 149 1.50 -1.93 -13.72
N VAL A 150 1.48 -1.43 -12.47
CA VAL A 150 2.18 -0.25 -12.00
C VAL A 150 2.86 -0.53 -10.66
N GLU A 151 3.85 0.31 -10.27
CA GLU A 151 4.56 0.12 -9.00
C GLU A 151 4.05 1.04 -7.86
N THR A 152 3.52 2.21 -8.20
CA THR A 152 3.09 3.23 -7.22
C THR A 152 1.63 3.63 -7.40
N ASN A 153 1.02 4.21 -6.35
CA ASN A 153 -0.33 4.78 -6.44
C ASN A 153 -0.38 5.90 -7.48
N SER A 154 0.59 6.82 -7.46
CA SER A 154 0.64 7.94 -8.41
C SER A 154 0.74 7.50 -9.88
N GLU A 155 1.45 6.39 -10.15
CA GLU A 155 1.48 5.80 -11.50
C GLU A 155 0.13 5.21 -11.90
N ALA A 156 -0.59 4.57 -10.94
CA ALA A 156 -1.93 4.05 -11.19
C ALA A 156 -2.90 5.17 -11.52
N ASP A 157 -2.89 6.24 -10.72
CA ASP A 157 -3.74 7.42 -10.92
C ASP A 157 -3.47 8.05 -12.29
N ALA A 158 -2.19 8.28 -12.62
CA ALA A 158 -1.80 8.85 -13.91
C ALA A 158 -2.21 7.96 -15.09
N ALA A 159 -2.05 6.64 -14.97
CA ALA A 159 -2.43 5.70 -16.01
C ALA A 159 -3.96 5.66 -16.21
N TYR A 160 -4.73 5.63 -15.12
CA TYR A 160 -6.18 5.65 -15.17
C TYR A 160 -6.73 6.95 -15.75
N LEU A 161 -6.23 8.10 -15.27
CA LEU A 161 -6.63 9.41 -15.79
C LEU A 161 -6.29 9.61 -17.27
N ALA A 162 -5.16 9.06 -17.71
CA ALA A 162 -4.76 9.07 -19.11
C ALA A 162 -5.53 8.06 -20.01
N GLY A 163 -6.44 7.28 -19.43
CA GLY A 163 -7.21 6.28 -20.18
C GLY A 163 -6.41 5.06 -20.63
N ARG A 164 -5.31 4.75 -19.97
CA ARG A 164 -4.51 3.56 -20.27
C ARG A 164 -5.14 2.26 -19.74
N CYS A 165 -6.07 2.39 -18.80
CA CYS A 165 -6.91 1.31 -18.31
C CYS A 165 -8.34 1.81 -18.11
N ASP A 166 -9.31 0.91 -18.23
CA ASP A 166 -10.74 1.18 -18.05
C ASP A 166 -11.08 1.28 -16.56
N ILE A 167 -10.34 0.54 -15.75
CA ILE A 167 -10.59 0.31 -14.33
C ILE A 167 -9.30 0.54 -13.56
N TYR A 168 -9.43 1.10 -12.35
CA TYR A 168 -8.40 1.04 -11.33
C TYR A 168 -8.94 0.32 -10.10
N THR A 169 -8.21 -0.68 -9.59
CA THR A 169 -8.57 -1.40 -8.37
C THR A 169 -7.43 -1.39 -7.37
N THR A 170 -7.75 -1.01 -6.15
CA THR A 170 -6.88 -1.04 -4.98
C THR A 170 -7.74 -1.00 -3.72
N ASP A 171 -7.15 -0.75 -2.56
CA ASP A 171 -7.87 -0.50 -1.32
C ASP A 171 -8.86 0.65 -1.49
N ALA A 172 -10.05 0.55 -0.91
CA ALA A 172 -11.10 1.57 -1.06
C ALA A 172 -10.63 2.94 -0.57
N SER A 173 -9.87 2.98 0.54
CA SER A 173 -9.25 4.22 1.03
C SER A 173 -8.26 4.81 0.01
N GLY A 174 -7.51 3.97 -0.70
CA GLY A 174 -6.61 4.38 -1.76
C GLY A 174 -7.35 5.02 -2.92
N LEU A 175 -8.49 4.46 -3.34
CA LEU A 175 -9.34 5.04 -4.39
C LEU A 175 -9.96 6.39 -3.99
N TYR A 176 -10.19 6.61 -2.69
CA TYR A 176 -10.66 7.91 -2.19
C TYR A 176 -9.54 8.96 -2.13
N ALA A 177 -8.28 8.53 -2.03
CA ALA A 177 -7.11 9.39 -1.95
C ALA A 177 -6.52 9.76 -3.33
N SER A 178 -7.05 9.16 -4.40
CA SER A 178 -6.65 9.33 -5.80
C SER A 178 -7.22 10.58 -6.46
#